data_8208cf306e98824b59046139588fc67c
#
_entry.id   8208cf306e98824b59046139588fc67c
#
_cell.length_a   1.000
_cell.length_b   1.000
_cell.length_c   1.000
_cell.angle_alpha   90.00
_cell.angle_beta   90.00
_cell.angle_gamma   90.00
#
_symmetry.space_group_name_H-M   'P 1'
#
loop_
_entity.id
_entity.type
_entity.pdbx_description
1 polymer ?
#
loop_
_entity_poly.entity_id
_entity_poly.type
_entity_poly.pdbx_seq_one_letter_code
_entity_poly.pdbx_strand_id
1 'polypeptide(L)'
;MALDRTDGGLMGVVFIAAAGAANARAASAARTRATILESAAALFVERGFGAVSLRDIAAQAGLSHPGVLKHFSSKDEILDVIVGDLERANEDRIGERVMGVDVFVEIARQNALRPGYIPLFATLAGEATSAAHPAHVRFRDRHRRLRGLSGQFFAQAIADGELSAETDAVGEAIRLAAAWDGLQLISLYLPDRVDVPAMLETHLRQLQGMATAAAGNSGVDSSNAEPTLDFEPWTNDLGYAPGRKRRERIIVEASAVFASRGFYAASLREIAEQVGIGKSTLLHHFSSKEELLAAVIERRDSTIGERTVFDPQTDPRGTMLSLPDGARHDAASEPGLIELYAVLSAEAAAPSHPAHAYFEQRFAMAIDRFAGIISRLDLGPDVDPWFEAAWLVALWDGLQLQWLYDPDGVDVGDQLEAHVAALLAR
;
A
#
# COMPACT_ATOMS: atom_id res chain seq x y z
N MET A 1 6.72 8.69 -39.77
CA MET A 1 7.55 7.47 -39.78
C MET A 1 7.26 6.81 -38.42
N ALA A 2 6.36 5.84 -38.46
CA ALA A 2 5.81 5.19 -37.26
C ALA A 2 6.88 4.30 -36.62
N LEU A 3 7.17 4.52 -35.36
CA LEU A 3 7.92 3.58 -34.52
C LEU A 3 6.92 2.64 -33.83
N ASP A 4 7.00 1.42 -34.30
CA ASP A 4 6.33 0.23 -33.81
C ASP A 4 6.63 0.02 -32.33
N ARG A 5 5.60 0.10 -31.48
CA ARG A 5 5.65 -0.26 -30.06
C ARG A 5 4.97 -1.62 -29.89
N THR A 6 5.68 -2.65 -30.23
CA THR A 6 5.37 -4.02 -29.78
C THR A 6 6.64 -4.59 -29.18
N ASP A 7 6.68 -4.63 -27.88
CA ASP A 7 6.94 -5.78 -27.03
C ASP A 7 7.02 -5.32 -25.59
N GLY A 8 5.92 -5.47 -24.87
CA GLY A 8 5.87 -5.40 -23.42
C GLY A 8 6.63 -6.58 -22.82
N GLY A 9 7.93 -6.40 -22.66
CA GLY A 9 8.77 -7.28 -21.86
C GLY A 9 8.38 -7.13 -20.38
N LEU A 10 7.36 -7.86 -19.95
CA LEU A 10 6.96 -8.01 -18.57
C LEU A 10 8.09 -8.68 -17.77
N MET A 11 8.50 -8.00 -16.69
CA MET A 11 9.02 -8.56 -15.46
C MET A 11 10.21 -9.55 -15.56
N GLY A 12 11.39 -9.03 -15.76
CA GLY A 12 12.60 -9.76 -15.37
C GLY A 12 12.87 -9.58 -13.86
N VAL A 13 12.11 -10.23 -12.98
CA VAL A 13 12.63 -10.52 -11.64
C VAL A 13 13.75 -11.53 -11.84
N VAL A 14 15.00 -11.06 -11.85
CA VAL A 14 16.15 -11.94 -11.99
C VAL A 14 16.30 -12.70 -10.67
N PHE A 15 15.72 -13.90 -10.62
CA PHE A 15 16.07 -14.87 -9.59
C PHE A 15 17.49 -15.36 -9.88
N ILE A 16 18.47 -14.87 -9.13
CA ILE A 16 19.87 -15.33 -9.24
C ILE A 16 19.93 -16.75 -8.71
N ALA A 17 19.83 -17.72 -9.63
CA ALA A 17 20.20 -19.09 -9.33
C ALA A 17 21.72 -19.15 -9.14
N ALA A 18 22.20 -19.56 -7.96
CA ALA A 18 23.61 -19.85 -7.72
C ALA A 18 24.12 -20.84 -8.76
N ALA A 19 24.94 -20.40 -9.70
CA ALA A 19 25.50 -21.20 -10.76
C ALA A 19 26.72 -21.99 -10.24
N GLY A 20 26.47 -23.17 -9.67
CA GLY A 20 27.46 -24.25 -9.61
C GLY A 20 27.26 -25.14 -10.81
N ALA A 21 28.35 -25.62 -11.44
CA ALA A 21 28.38 -26.50 -12.62
C ALA A 21 27.55 -27.77 -12.38
N ALA A 22 26.25 -27.68 -12.67
CA ALA A 22 25.29 -28.75 -12.47
C ALA A 22 24.78 -29.23 -13.83
N ASN A 23 24.63 -30.55 -13.94
CA ASN A 23 24.06 -31.36 -14.99
C ASN A 23 22.91 -30.61 -15.73
N ALA A 24 22.81 -30.71 -17.04
CA ALA A 24 21.80 -30.06 -17.89
C ALA A 24 20.35 -30.26 -17.39
N ARG A 25 20.05 -31.37 -16.71
CA ARG A 25 18.76 -31.62 -16.07
C ARG A 25 18.50 -30.67 -14.88
N ALA A 26 19.49 -30.41 -14.03
CA ALA A 26 19.39 -29.49 -12.91
C ALA A 26 19.22 -28.05 -13.42
N ALA A 27 19.95 -27.65 -14.46
CA ALA A 27 19.78 -26.34 -15.10
C ALA A 27 18.38 -26.18 -15.75
N SER A 28 17.84 -27.23 -16.35
CA SER A 28 16.48 -27.23 -16.91
C SER A 28 15.43 -27.12 -15.80
N ALA A 29 15.58 -27.86 -14.70
CA ALA A 29 14.69 -27.78 -13.55
C ALA A 29 14.73 -26.40 -12.89
N ALA A 30 15.90 -25.78 -12.77
CA ALA A 30 16.05 -24.42 -12.24
C ALA A 30 15.34 -23.38 -13.13
N ARG A 31 15.48 -23.46 -14.45
CA ARG A 31 14.74 -22.59 -15.39
C ARG A 31 13.24 -22.76 -15.25
N THR A 32 12.75 -24.01 -15.21
CA THR A 32 11.31 -24.27 -15.02
C THR A 32 10.81 -23.70 -13.70
N ARG A 33 11.59 -23.84 -12.61
CA ARG A 33 11.26 -23.27 -11.30
C ARG A 33 11.17 -21.74 -11.36
N ALA A 34 12.12 -21.07 -12.04
CA ALA A 34 12.10 -19.63 -12.25
C ALA A 34 10.85 -19.19 -13.04
N THR A 35 10.52 -19.85 -14.15
CA THR A 35 9.30 -19.57 -14.94
C THR A 35 8.02 -19.69 -14.10
N ILE A 36 7.93 -20.69 -13.20
CA ILE A 36 6.77 -20.84 -12.29
C ILE A 36 6.69 -19.66 -11.33
N LEU A 37 7.81 -19.24 -10.73
CA LEU A 37 7.87 -18.12 -9.80
C LEU A 37 7.51 -16.79 -10.48
N GLU A 38 8.05 -16.53 -11.67
CA GLU A 38 7.73 -15.34 -12.48
C GLU A 38 6.24 -15.31 -12.87
N SER A 39 5.69 -16.45 -13.31
CA SER A 39 4.26 -16.56 -13.64
C SER A 39 3.37 -16.33 -12.42
N ALA A 40 3.74 -16.89 -11.27
CA ALA A 40 3.02 -16.71 -10.03
C ALA A 40 3.06 -15.24 -9.55
N ALA A 41 4.24 -14.62 -9.59
CA ALA A 41 4.42 -13.22 -9.22
C ALA A 41 3.56 -12.29 -10.09
N ALA A 42 3.53 -12.51 -11.41
CA ALA A 42 2.70 -11.73 -12.33
C ALA A 42 1.20 -11.88 -12.01
N LEU A 43 0.73 -13.09 -11.74
CA LEU A 43 -0.66 -13.34 -11.38
C LEU A 43 -1.03 -12.76 -10.00
N PHE A 44 -0.10 -12.79 -9.04
CA PHE A 44 -0.34 -12.21 -7.71
C PHE A 44 -0.48 -10.69 -7.79
N VAL A 45 0.32 -10.02 -8.64
CA VAL A 45 0.16 -8.58 -8.91
C VAL A 45 -1.17 -8.28 -9.59
N GLU A 46 -1.60 -9.12 -10.54
CA GLU A 46 -2.82 -8.87 -11.33
C GLU A 46 -4.10 -9.13 -10.56
N ARG A 47 -4.13 -10.17 -9.69
CA ARG A 47 -5.38 -10.70 -9.09
C ARG A 47 -5.29 -10.96 -7.59
N GLY A 48 -4.16 -10.68 -6.97
CA GLY A 48 -3.89 -11.04 -5.59
C GLY A 48 -3.57 -12.53 -5.39
N PHE A 49 -2.92 -12.84 -4.26
CA PHE A 49 -2.61 -14.22 -3.89
C PHE A 49 -3.88 -15.07 -3.71
N GLY A 50 -4.89 -14.50 -3.04
CA GLY A 50 -6.11 -15.21 -2.68
C GLY A 50 -6.84 -15.80 -3.88
N ALA A 51 -6.94 -15.05 -4.98
CA ALA A 51 -7.70 -15.43 -6.18
C ALA A 51 -6.97 -16.39 -7.14
N VAL A 52 -5.65 -16.53 -7.01
CA VAL A 52 -4.82 -17.34 -7.92
C VAL A 52 -4.75 -18.79 -7.45
N SER A 53 -4.93 -19.74 -8.39
CA SER A 53 -4.75 -21.17 -8.15
C SER A 53 -3.47 -21.72 -8.79
N LEU A 54 -3.01 -22.91 -8.33
CA LEU A 54 -1.89 -23.61 -8.99
C LEU A 54 -2.18 -23.95 -10.46
N ARG A 55 -3.45 -24.06 -10.85
CA ARG A 55 -3.82 -24.29 -12.25
C ARG A 55 -3.63 -23.05 -13.10
N ASP A 56 -3.93 -21.87 -12.54
CA ASP A 56 -3.70 -20.59 -13.20
C ASP A 56 -2.20 -20.37 -13.42
N ILE A 57 -1.39 -20.64 -12.38
CA ILE A 57 0.09 -20.57 -12.46
C ILE A 57 0.61 -21.55 -13.51
N ALA A 58 0.10 -22.78 -13.55
CA ALA A 58 0.52 -23.76 -14.54
C ALA A 58 0.19 -23.31 -15.97
N ALA A 59 -1.02 -22.78 -16.18
CA ALA A 59 -1.45 -22.26 -17.48
C ALA A 59 -0.57 -21.09 -17.93
N GLN A 60 -0.29 -20.13 -17.03
CA GLN A 60 0.58 -18.98 -17.31
C GLN A 60 2.01 -19.39 -17.62
N ALA A 61 2.53 -20.41 -16.92
CA ALA A 61 3.88 -20.94 -17.11
C ALA A 61 4.01 -21.85 -18.34
N GLY A 62 2.92 -22.13 -19.07
CA GLY A 62 2.92 -23.09 -20.18
C GLY A 62 3.15 -24.54 -19.76
N LEU A 63 2.77 -24.89 -18.51
CA LEU A 63 2.97 -26.20 -17.91
C LEU A 63 1.64 -26.89 -17.58
N SER A 64 1.69 -28.21 -17.40
CA SER A 64 0.57 -28.92 -16.77
C SER A 64 0.57 -28.73 -15.25
N HIS A 65 -0.62 -28.81 -14.60
CA HIS A 65 -0.70 -28.78 -13.15
C HIS A 65 0.21 -29.82 -12.44
N PRO A 66 0.27 -31.12 -12.90
CA PRO A 66 1.27 -32.05 -12.38
C PRO A 66 2.71 -31.63 -12.65
N GLY A 67 2.97 -30.82 -13.70
CA GLY A 67 4.28 -30.25 -14.00
C GLY A 67 4.71 -29.27 -12.92
N VAL A 68 3.82 -28.38 -12.47
CA VAL A 68 4.08 -27.45 -11.37
C VAL A 68 4.31 -28.21 -10.06
N LEU A 69 3.49 -29.22 -9.75
CA LEU A 69 3.60 -30.02 -8.52
C LEU A 69 4.91 -30.81 -8.39
N LYS A 70 5.67 -30.99 -9.47
CA LYS A 70 7.04 -31.54 -9.40
C LYS A 70 8.06 -30.56 -8.82
N HIS A 71 7.75 -29.26 -8.82
CA HIS A 71 8.66 -28.21 -8.39
C HIS A 71 8.21 -27.53 -7.10
N PHE A 72 6.88 -27.45 -6.87
CA PHE A 72 6.26 -26.82 -5.70
C PHE A 72 5.06 -27.65 -5.26
N SER A 73 5.02 -27.98 -3.98
CA SER A 73 3.97 -28.81 -3.39
C SER A 73 2.65 -28.05 -3.20
N SER A 74 2.72 -26.72 -3.04
CA SER A 74 1.58 -25.86 -2.78
C SER A 74 1.80 -24.45 -3.34
N LYS A 75 0.71 -23.65 -3.39
CA LYS A 75 0.78 -22.22 -3.69
C LYS A 75 1.52 -21.46 -2.59
N ASP A 76 1.36 -21.89 -1.34
CA ASP A 76 2.02 -21.27 -0.19
C ASP A 76 3.55 -21.44 -0.24
N GLU A 77 4.05 -22.59 -0.72
CA GLU A 77 5.48 -22.78 -0.96
C GLU A 77 6.02 -21.82 -2.03
N ILE A 78 5.22 -21.55 -3.09
CA ILE A 78 5.59 -20.56 -4.11
C ILE A 78 5.65 -19.16 -3.49
N LEU A 79 4.66 -18.80 -2.69
CA LEU A 79 4.62 -17.53 -1.98
C LEU A 79 5.82 -17.34 -1.06
N ASP A 80 6.15 -18.37 -0.26
CA ASP A 80 7.30 -18.34 0.65
C ASP A 80 8.61 -18.07 -0.07
N VAL A 81 8.81 -18.70 -1.24
CA VAL A 81 10.00 -18.46 -2.06
C VAL A 81 10.01 -17.04 -2.60
N ILE A 82 8.88 -16.56 -3.13
CA ILE A 82 8.75 -15.19 -3.67
C ILE A 82 9.05 -14.16 -2.58
N VAL A 83 8.42 -14.27 -1.40
CA VAL A 83 8.64 -13.33 -0.28
C VAL A 83 10.09 -13.40 0.20
N GLY A 84 10.66 -14.61 0.29
CA GLY A 84 12.08 -14.79 0.61
C GLY A 84 13.04 -14.14 -0.38
N ASP A 85 12.70 -14.14 -1.66
CA ASP A 85 13.52 -13.49 -2.69
C ASP A 85 13.40 -11.95 -2.61
N LEU A 86 12.20 -11.42 -2.28
CA LEU A 86 11.99 -10.00 -2.03
C LEU A 86 12.83 -9.51 -0.83
N GLU A 87 12.90 -10.29 0.24
CA GLU A 87 13.68 -9.98 1.45
C GLU A 87 15.19 -10.00 1.18
N ARG A 88 15.71 -11.11 0.66
CA ARG A 88 17.15 -11.28 0.37
C ARG A 88 17.68 -10.19 -0.54
N ALA A 89 16.91 -9.79 -1.51
CA ALA A 89 17.30 -8.74 -2.45
C ALA A 89 17.68 -7.41 -1.80
N ASN A 90 17.17 -7.12 -0.63
CA ASN A 90 17.47 -5.91 0.14
C ASN A 90 18.57 -6.17 1.20
N GLU A 91 18.58 -7.36 1.83
CA GLU A 91 19.54 -7.70 2.89
C GLU A 91 20.99 -7.82 2.37
N ASP A 92 21.19 -8.46 1.21
CA ASP A 92 22.51 -8.64 0.61
C ASP A 92 23.23 -7.31 0.25
N ARG A 93 22.50 -6.19 0.23
CA ARG A 93 23.01 -4.88 -0.20
C ARG A 93 23.29 -3.92 0.94
N ILE A 94 22.65 -4.12 2.09
CA ILE A 94 22.89 -3.30 3.30
C ILE A 94 24.31 -3.50 3.83
N GLY A 95 24.97 -4.63 3.46
CA GLY A 95 26.25 -5.05 4.05
C GLY A 95 27.52 -4.44 3.44
N GLU A 96 27.50 -3.78 2.26
CA GLU A 96 28.77 -3.64 1.56
C GLU A 96 29.35 -2.23 1.36
N ARG A 97 28.61 -1.11 1.35
CA ARG A 97 29.21 0.19 0.97
C ARG A 97 28.56 1.49 1.41
N VAL A 98 27.35 1.50 1.94
CA VAL A 98 26.68 2.77 2.30
C VAL A 98 26.57 2.85 3.82
N MET A 99 27.14 3.88 4.40
CA MET A 99 27.09 4.18 5.84
C MET A 99 26.06 5.29 6.06
N GLY A 100 25.41 5.28 7.23
CA GLY A 100 24.46 6.33 7.59
C GLY A 100 23.07 6.17 6.96
N VAL A 101 22.29 7.25 7.03
CA VAL A 101 20.87 7.26 6.58
C VAL A 101 20.71 7.20 5.06
N ASP A 102 21.75 7.48 4.28
CA ASP A 102 21.70 7.42 2.81
C ASP A 102 21.46 6.01 2.27
N VAL A 103 21.68 4.97 3.09
CA VAL A 103 21.38 3.58 2.73
C VAL A 103 19.93 3.39 2.33
N PHE A 104 19.00 4.11 2.94
CA PHE A 104 17.57 4.00 2.62
C PHE A 104 17.26 4.46 1.20
N VAL A 105 17.87 5.57 0.78
CA VAL A 105 17.71 6.12 -0.58
C VAL A 105 18.29 5.16 -1.63
N GLU A 106 19.45 4.59 -1.35
CA GLU A 106 20.07 3.64 -2.28
C GLU A 106 19.23 2.35 -2.44
N ILE A 107 18.70 1.81 -1.35
CA ILE A 107 17.79 0.66 -1.42
C ILE A 107 16.51 1.03 -2.21
N ALA A 108 15.95 2.22 -2.00
CA ALA A 108 14.77 2.67 -2.73
C ALA A 108 15.05 2.81 -4.23
N ARG A 109 16.21 3.37 -4.63
CA ARG A 109 16.65 3.43 -6.03
C ARG A 109 16.76 2.04 -6.65
N GLN A 110 17.37 1.11 -5.93
CA GLN A 110 17.51 -0.28 -6.39
C GLN A 110 16.16 -0.98 -6.55
N ASN A 111 15.22 -0.74 -5.62
CA ASN A 111 13.87 -1.30 -5.70
C ASN A 111 13.09 -0.73 -6.89
N ALA A 112 13.21 0.58 -7.16
CA ALA A 112 12.59 1.24 -8.30
C ALA A 112 13.11 0.72 -9.65
N LEU A 113 14.40 0.35 -9.71
CA LEU A 113 15.03 -0.22 -10.92
C LEU A 113 14.67 -1.69 -11.17
N ARG A 114 14.02 -2.39 -10.21
CA ARG A 114 13.65 -3.80 -10.37
C ARG A 114 12.24 -3.93 -10.90
N PRO A 115 12.08 -4.38 -12.16
CA PRO A 115 10.75 -4.52 -12.75
C PRO A 115 9.85 -5.41 -11.87
N GLY A 116 8.64 -4.91 -11.58
CA GLY A 116 7.64 -5.64 -10.83
C GLY A 116 7.88 -5.83 -9.33
N TYR A 117 9.00 -5.32 -8.77
CA TYR A 117 9.26 -5.42 -7.34
C TYR A 117 8.21 -4.66 -6.52
N ILE A 118 8.02 -3.37 -6.80
CA ILE A 118 7.11 -2.51 -6.04
C ILE A 118 5.65 -3.00 -6.15
N PRO A 119 5.09 -3.28 -7.34
CA PRO A 119 3.74 -3.82 -7.45
C PRO A 119 3.56 -5.13 -6.66
N LEU A 120 4.50 -6.07 -6.78
CA LEU A 120 4.42 -7.36 -6.08
C LEU A 120 4.50 -7.18 -4.56
N PHE A 121 5.45 -6.35 -4.09
CA PHE A 121 5.60 -6.06 -2.67
C PHE A 121 4.34 -5.38 -2.10
N ALA A 122 3.84 -4.32 -2.73
CA ALA A 122 2.67 -3.58 -2.26
C ALA A 122 1.42 -4.48 -2.20
N THR A 123 1.16 -5.28 -3.27
CA THR A 123 0.03 -6.21 -3.28
C THR A 123 0.11 -7.23 -2.15
N LEU A 124 1.26 -7.91 -2.01
CA LEU A 124 1.42 -8.93 -0.97
C LEU A 124 1.42 -8.33 0.44
N ALA A 125 2.02 -7.14 0.64
CA ALA A 125 2.01 -6.45 1.92
C ALA A 125 0.60 -6.01 2.33
N GLY A 126 -0.22 -5.56 1.39
CA GLY A 126 -1.63 -5.24 1.66
C GLY A 126 -2.46 -6.47 2.01
N GLU A 127 -2.42 -7.52 1.19
CA GLU A 127 -3.18 -8.75 1.45
C GLU A 127 -2.77 -9.45 2.77
N ALA A 128 -1.46 -9.46 3.06
CA ALA A 128 -0.93 -10.12 4.23
C ALA A 128 -1.20 -9.36 5.56
N THR A 129 -1.86 -8.19 5.53
CA THR A 129 -2.43 -7.55 6.74
C THR A 129 -3.47 -8.43 7.40
N SER A 130 -4.22 -9.22 6.61
CA SER A 130 -5.14 -10.21 7.16
C SER A 130 -4.38 -11.33 7.90
N ALA A 131 -4.73 -11.55 9.16
CA ALA A 131 -4.11 -12.58 10.01
C ALA A 131 -4.26 -14.02 9.45
N ALA A 132 -5.25 -14.24 8.57
CA ALA A 132 -5.47 -15.53 7.90
C ALA A 132 -4.55 -15.74 6.68
N HIS A 133 -3.85 -14.70 6.21
CA HIS A 133 -2.97 -14.81 5.06
C HIS A 133 -1.68 -15.57 5.40
N PRO A 134 -1.21 -16.52 4.56
CA PRO A 134 -0.03 -17.35 4.87
C PRO A 134 1.25 -16.55 5.16
N ALA A 135 1.42 -15.38 4.53
CA ALA A 135 2.58 -14.53 4.71
C ALA A 135 2.45 -13.51 5.88
N HIS A 136 1.31 -13.47 6.61
CA HIS A 136 1.08 -12.47 7.67
C HIS A 136 2.23 -12.41 8.70
N VAL A 137 2.56 -13.53 9.31
CA VAL A 137 3.60 -13.61 10.35
C VAL A 137 4.96 -13.17 9.79
N ARG A 138 5.25 -13.54 8.55
CA ARG A 138 6.53 -13.19 7.90
C ARG A 138 6.65 -11.69 7.65
N PHE A 139 5.60 -11.05 7.13
CA PHE A 139 5.59 -9.58 6.93
C PHE A 139 5.67 -8.84 8.27
N ARG A 140 4.92 -9.28 9.29
CA ARG A 140 5.02 -8.73 10.65
C ARG A 140 6.46 -8.77 11.18
N ASP A 141 7.08 -9.95 11.13
CA ASP A 141 8.44 -10.15 11.65
C ASP A 141 9.48 -9.37 10.82
N ARG A 142 9.25 -9.22 9.50
CA ARG A 142 10.04 -8.35 8.63
C ARG A 142 9.92 -6.89 9.07
N HIS A 143 8.73 -6.35 9.26
CA HIS A 143 8.53 -4.97 9.72
C HIS A 143 9.22 -4.70 11.06
N ARG A 144 9.07 -5.60 12.03
CA ARG A 144 9.75 -5.50 13.33
C ARG A 144 11.26 -5.48 13.18
N ARG A 145 11.82 -6.39 12.39
CA ARG A 145 13.27 -6.46 12.14
C ARG A 145 13.78 -5.20 11.46
N LEU A 146 13.10 -4.72 10.41
CA LEU A 146 13.54 -3.54 9.68
C LEU A 146 13.44 -2.26 10.53
N ARG A 147 12.39 -2.09 11.35
CA ARG A 147 12.31 -0.99 12.31
C ARG A 147 13.49 -1.00 13.29
N GLY A 148 13.84 -2.16 13.82
CA GLY A 148 14.98 -2.31 14.72
C GLY A 148 16.31 -1.94 14.06
N LEU A 149 16.55 -2.38 12.83
CA LEU A 149 17.74 -2.04 12.05
C LEU A 149 17.77 -0.54 11.71
N SER A 150 16.66 0.02 11.23
CA SER A 150 16.57 1.44 10.90
C SER A 150 16.79 2.32 12.14
N GLY A 151 16.25 1.92 13.30
CA GLY A 151 16.51 2.63 14.57
C GLY A 151 17.99 2.65 14.96
N GLN A 152 18.75 1.60 14.66
CA GLN A 152 20.21 1.59 14.88
C GLN A 152 20.93 2.56 13.94
N PHE A 153 20.51 2.66 12.66
CA PHE A 153 21.07 3.65 11.73
C PHE A 153 20.80 5.08 12.20
N PHE A 154 19.57 5.39 12.63
CA PHE A 154 19.24 6.72 13.17
C PHE A 154 20.02 7.03 14.45
N ALA A 155 20.12 6.07 15.38
CA ALA A 155 20.89 6.25 16.61
C ALA A 155 22.39 6.49 16.32
N GLN A 156 22.95 5.82 15.32
CA GLN A 156 24.33 6.05 14.90
C GLN A 156 24.49 7.43 14.27
N ALA A 157 23.58 7.86 13.37
CA ALA A 157 23.61 9.18 12.75
C ALA A 157 23.52 10.33 13.80
N ILE A 158 22.74 10.12 14.87
CA ILE A 158 22.70 11.04 16.02
C ILE A 158 24.06 11.06 16.74
N ALA A 159 24.66 9.89 17.00
CA ALA A 159 25.95 9.80 17.70
C ALA A 159 27.09 10.42 16.87
N ASP A 160 27.03 10.34 15.56
CA ASP A 160 28.00 10.92 14.62
C ASP A 160 27.76 12.42 14.37
N GLY A 161 26.67 12.99 14.89
CA GLY A 161 26.30 14.40 14.72
C GLY A 161 25.73 14.76 13.37
N GLU A 162 25.31 13.76 12.58
CA GLU A 162 24.59 13.93 11.31
C GLU A 162 23.15 14.35 11.52
N LEU A 163 22.56 13.97 12.65
CA LEU A 163 21.21 14.33 13.09
C LEU A 163 21.24 15.00 14.46
N SER A 164 20.20 15.78 14.75
CA SER A 164 20.04 16.42 16.07
C SER A 164 19.99 15.39 17.19
N ALA A 165 20.60 15.71 18.33
CA ALA A 165 20.52 14.90 19.55
C ALA A 165 19.07 14.77 20.11
N GLU A 166 18.18 15.65 19.68
CA GLU A 166 16.74 15.63 20.07
C GLU A 166 15.91 14.71 19.17
N THR A 167 16.50 14.16 18.09
CA THR A 167 15.79 13.26 17.17
C THR A 167 15.42 11.95 17.88
N ASP A 168 14.15 11.58 17.82
CA ASP A 168 13.66 10.26 18.27
C ASP A 168 14.03 9.19 17.23
N ALA A 169 15.14 8.51 17.43
CA ALA A 169 15.64 7.48 16.50
C ALA A 169 14.64 6.33 16.24
N VAL A 170 13.87 5.92 17.25
CA VAL A 170 12.90 4.83 17.13
C VAL A 170 11.66 5.32 16.38
N GLY A 171 11.14 6.49 16.73
CA GLY A 171 10.01 7.11 16.06
C GLY A 171 10.33 7.42 14.59
N GLU A 172 11.53 7.97 14.29
CA GLU A 172 11.94 8.21 12.90
C GLU A 172 12.04 6.91 12.09
N ALA A 173 12.54 5.82 12.69
CA ALA A 173 12.58 4.52 12.02
C ALA A 173 11.18 4.00 11.68
N ILE A 174 10.19 4.20 12.57
CA ILE A 174 8.78 3.84 12.32
C ILE A 174 8.21 4.72 11.20
N ARG A 175 8.37 6.05 11.31
CA ARG A 175 7.83 7.02 10.36
C ARG A 175 8.42 6.86 8.96
N LEU A 176 9.75 6.70 8.86
CA LEU A 176 10.42 6.49 7.57
C LEU A 176 9.94 5.20 6.90
N ALA A 177 9.89 4.08 7.64
CA ALA A 177 9.45 2.80 7.09
C ALA A 177 7.97 2.87 6.65
N ALA A 178 7.11 3.53 7.43
CA ALA A 178 5.71 3.72 7.10
C ALA A 178 5.53 4.61 5.86
N ALA A 179 6.16 5.78 5.83
CA ALA A 179 6.11 6.67 4.67
C ALA A 179 6.65 5.97 3.41
N TRP A 180 7.70 5.17 3.52
CA TRP A 180 8.23 4.42 2.40
C TRP A 180 7.22 3.40 1.85
N ASP A 181 6.58 2.60 2.70
CA ASP A 181 5.55 1.65 2.27
C ASP A 181 4.37 2.38 1.59
N GLY A 182 3.90 3.49 2.17
CA GLY A 182 2.85 4.32 1.58
C GLY A 182 3.26 4.98 0.27
N LEU A 183 4.47 5.54 0.16
CA LEU A 183 4.99 6.11 -1.09
C LEU A 183 5.09 5.06 -2.20
N GLN A 184 5.52 3.84 -1.89
CA GLN A 184 5.54 2.75 -2.87
C GLN A 184 4.13 2.44 -3.40
N LEU A 185 3.13 2.39 -2.52
CA LEU A 185 1.74 2.19 -2.94
C LEU A 185 1.25 3.35 -3.81
N ILE A 186 1.41 4.60 -3.36
CA ILE A 186 0.94 5.79 -4.07
C ILE A 186 1.63 5.93 -5.44
N SER A 187 2.92 5.56 -5.55
CA SER A 187 3.66 5.62 -6.82
C SER A 187 3.08 4.69 -7.91
N LEU A 188 2.32 3.66 -7.53
CA LEU A 188 1.62 2.79 -8.49
C LEU A 188 0.39 3.45 -9.12
N TYR A 189 -0.16 4.46 -8.45
CA TYR A 189 -1.31 5.24 -8.91
C TYR A 189 -0.89 6.57 -9.54
N LEU A 190 0.15 7.19 -9.00
CA LEU A 190 0.63 8.52 -9.41
C LEU A 190 2.11 8.47 -9.82
N PRO A 191 2.48 7.62 -10.81
CA PRO A 191 3.90 7.39 -11.17
C PRO A 191 4.62 8.64 -11.69
N ASP A 192 3.89 9.59 -12.28
CA ASP A 192 4.45 10.83 -12.80
C ASP A 192 4.62 11.91 -11.71
N ARG A 193 4.02 11.70 -10.53
CA ARG A 193 4.03 12.68 -9.42
C ARG A 193 4.88 12.22 -8.23
N VAL A 194 5.03 10.92 -8.01
CA VAL A 194 5.69 10.34 -6.82
C VAL A 194 6.93 9.55 -7.21
N ASP A 195 8.09 10.17 -7.02
CA ASP A 195 9.41 9.53 -7.11
C ASP A 195 9.85 9.12 -5.69
N VAL A 196 9.70 7.83 -5.36
CA VAL A 196 9.97 7.32 -4.01
C VAL A 196 11.40 7.61 -3.54
N PRO A 197 12.47 7.32 -4.31
CA PRO A 197 13.84 7.66 -3.92
C PRO A 197 14.06 9.15 -3.67
N ALA A 198 13.54 10.01 -4.53
CA ALA A 198 13.70 11.46 -4.40
C ALA A 198 12.97 11.99 -3.16
N MET A 199 11.79 11.48 -2.85
CA MET A 199 11.04 11.87 -1.66
C MET A 199 11.73 11.43 -0.37
N LEU A 200 12.27 10.20 -0.32
CA LEU A 200 13.07 9.74 0.82
C LEU A 200 14.33 10.58 1.00
N GLU A 201 15.04 10.90 -0.08
CA GLU A 201 16.23 11.77 -0.04
C GLU A 201 15.88 13.16 0.49
N THR A 202 14.78 13.76 0.04
CA THR A 202 14.30 15.06 0.50
C THR A 202 14.01 15.05 2.00
N HIS A 203 13.27 14.06 2.49
CA HIS A 203 12.95 13.92 3.90
C HIS A 203 14.22 13.77 4.78
N LEU A 204 15.14 12.90 4.38
CA LEU A 204 16.37 12.69 5.13
C LEU A 204 17.25 13.95 5.17
N ARG A 205 17.31 14.72 4.08
CA ARG A 205 17.99 16.04 4.09
C ARG A 205 17.32 17.05 5.02
N GLN A 206 15.98 17.06 5.07
CA GLN A 206 15.26 17.91 6.02
C GLN A 206 15.60 17.53 7.47
N LEU A 207 15.66 16.23 7.80
CA LEU A 207 16.09 15.78 9.13
C LEU A 207 17.53 16.19 9.47
N GLN A 208 18.41 16.23 8.48
CA GLN A 208 19.79 16.69 8.62
C GLN A 208 19.92 18.23 8.67
N GLY A 209 18.80 18.97 8.56
CA GLY A 209 18.83 20.44 8.51
C GLY A 209 19.46 21.01 7.24
N MET A 210 19.57 20.21 6.18
CA MET A 210 20.09 20.67 4.88
C MET A 210 18.98 21.32 4.05
N ALA A 211 19.30 22.41 3.34
CA ALA A 211 18.36 23.04 2.42
C ALA A 211 17.95 22.05 1.32
N THR A 212 16.65 21.89 1.11
CA THR A 212 16.09 21.09 0.04
C THR A 212 15.73 21.99 -1.13
N ALA A 213 16.10 21.59 -2.37
CA ALA A 213 15.58 22.26 -3.54
C ALA A 213 14.08 21.98 -3.62
N ALA A 214 13.24 23.02 -3.77
CA ALA A 214 11.82 22.86 -3.96
C ALA A 214 11.60 21.88 -5.14
N ALA A 215 10.92 20.78 -4.90
CA ALA A 215 10.55 19.85 -5.95
C ALA A 215 9.48 20.55 -6.80
N GLY A 216 9.93 21.18 -7.91
CA GLY A 216 9.09 21.99 -8.77
C GLY A 216 8.11 21.15 -9.57
N ASN A 217 7.05 20.71 -8.92
CA ASN A 217 5.91 20.16 -9.64
C ASN A 217 4.58 20.42 -8.92
N SER A 218 4.25 21.68 -8.75
CA SER A 218 2.96 22.13 -8.21
C SER A 218 1.96 22.40 -9.33
N GLY A 219 1.51 21.36 -9.97
CA GLY A 219 0.24 21.39 -10.70
C GLY A 219 -0.89 21.09 -9.71
N VAL A 220 -1.25 22.06 -8.87
CA VAL A 220 -2.48 21.95 -8.06
C VAL A 220 -3.65 22.05 -9.02
N ASP A 221 -4.19 20.91 -9.41
CA ASP A 221 -5.46 20.86 -10.12
C ASP A 221 -6.57 20.99 -9.08
N SER A 222 -7.13 22.21 -9.00
CA SER A 222 -8.14 22.58 -8.00
C SER A 222 -9.55 22.08 -8.35
N SER A 223 -9.68 20.95 -9.03
CA SER A 223 -10.98 20.33 -9.21
C SER A 223 -11.43 19.71 -7.88
N ASN A 224 -12.33 20.40 -7.17
CA ASN A 224 -13.01 19.93 -5.94
C ASN A 224 -14.04 18.82 -6.21
N ALA A 225 -13.92 18.06 -7.28
CA ALA A 225 -14.81 16.95 -7.53
C ALA A 225 -14.44 15.76 -6.64
N GLU A 226 -15.40 15.24 -5.89
CA GLU A 226 -15.20 13.99 -5.14
C GLU A 226 -14.84 12.84 -6.08
N PRO A 227 -13.99 11.87 -5.64
CA PRO A 227 -13.63 10.71 -6.45
C PRO A 227 -14.91 9.97 -6.91
N THR A 228 -15.07 9.84 -8.21
CA THR A 228 -16.19 9.08 -8.77
C THR A 228 -15.70 7.70 -9.19
N LEU A 229 -16.45 6.68 -8.80
CA LEU A 229 -16.30 5.35 -9.37
C LEU A 229 -16.87 5.38 -10.80
N ASP A 230 -16.24 4.69 -11.77
CA ASP A 230 -16.68 4.61 -13.18
C ASP A 230 -18.04 3.90 -13.39
N PHE A 231 -18.79 3.71 -12.32
CA PHE A 231 -20.17 3.25 -12.35
C PHE A 231 -21.03 4.22 -11.53
N GLU A 232 -22.19 4.57 -12.07
CA GLU A 232 -23.12 5.48 -11.40
C GLU A 232 -23.48 4.94 -10.00
N PRO A 233 -23.26 5.74 -8.91
CA PRO A 233 -23.73 5.35 -7.61
C PRO A 233 -25.24 5.14 -7.66
N TRP A 234 -25.71 4.01 -7.20
CA TRP A 234 -27.11 3.67 -7.22
C TRP A 234 -27.87 4.48 -6.16
N THR A 235 -28.36 5.66 -6.55
CA THR A 235 -29.20 6.53 -5.74
C THR A 235 -30.63 5.99 -5.71
N ASN A 236 -30.89 4.92 -4.96
CA ASN A 236 -32.25 4.48 -4.71
C ASN A 236 -32.62 4.66 -3.24
N ASP A 237 -32.79 5.90 -2.84
CA ASP A 237 -33.21 6.32 -1.50
C ASP A 237 -34.71 6.08 -1.23
N LEU A 238 -35.44 5.50 -2.21
CA LEU A 238 -36.88 5.30 -2.18
C LEU A 238 -37.33 3.93 -1.69
N GLY A 239 -36.39 3.09 -1.18
CA GLY A 239 -36.71 1.72 -0.72
C GLY A 239 -37.47 1.69 0.62
N TYR A 240 -38.37 0.68 0.76
CA TYR A 240 -39.03 0.30 2.01
C TYR A 240 -38.02 0.06 3.15
N ALA A 241 -38.28 0.56 4.37
CA ALA A 241 -37.31 0.56 5.49
C ALA A 241 -36.62 -0.79 5.80
N PRO A 242 -37.29 -1.97 5.73
CA PRO A 242 -36.62 -3.27 5.83
C PRO A 242 -35.66 -3.57 4.68
N GLY A 243 -35.91 -3.06 3.48
CA GLY A 243 -35.02 -3.21 2.32
C GLY A 243 -33.73 -2.42 2.52
N ARG A 244 -33.81 -1.19 3.02
CA ARG A 244 -32.63 -0.35 3.35
C ARG A 244 -31.76 -1.00 4.43
N LYS A 245 -32.36 -1.49 5.53
CA LYS A 245 -31.63 -2.21 6.60
C LYS A 245 -30.92 -3.47 6.09
N ARG A 246 -31.56 -4.17 5.15
CA ARG A 246 -30.95 -5.36 4.54
C ARG A 246 -29.80 -4.99 3.61
N ARG A 247 -29.96 -3.94 2.80
CA ARG A 247 -28.90 -3.42 1.93
C ARG A 247 -27.69 -3.00 2.75
N GLU A 248 -27.89 -2.24 3.83
CA GLU A 248 -26.81 -1.83 4.74
C GLU A 248 -26.11 -3.04 5.39
N ARG A 249 -26.85 -4.04 5.83
CA ARG A 249 -26.25 -5.27 6.36
C ARG A 249 -25.41 -6.01 5.31
N ILE A 250 -25.86 -6.06 4.04
CA ILE A 250 -25.07 -6.65 2.95
C ILE A 250 -23.75 -5.90 2.78
N ILE A 251 -23.76 -4.56 2.80
CA ILE A 251 -22.55 -3.73 2.67
C ILE A 251 -21.58 -4.00 3.83
N VAL A 252 -22.07 -4.05 5.07
CA VAL A 252 -21.23 -4.33 6.27
C VAL A 252 -20.56 -5.71 6.17
N GLU A 253 -21.32 -6.75 5.86
CA GLU A 253 -20.75 -8.10 5.73
C GLU A 253 -19.82 -8.22 4.51
N ALA A 254 -20.15 -7.55 3.40
CA ALA A 254 -19.26 -7.49 2.24
C ALA A 254 -17.94 -6.78 2.56
N SER A 255 -17.98 -5.72 3.37
CA SER A 255 -16.77 -5.02 3.84
C SER A 255 -15.82 -5.97 4.56
N ALA A 256 -16.33 -6.80 5.48
CA ALA A 256 -15.54 -7.79 6.21
C ALA A 256 -14.95 -8.88 5.28
N VAL A 257 -15.72 -9.33 4.28
CA VAL A 257 -15.24 -10.33 3.31
C VAL A 257 -14.16 -9.72 2.41
N PHE A 258 -14.36 -8.49 1.92
CA PHE A 258 -13.36 -7.81 1.09
C PHE A 258 -12.09 -7.47 1.89
N ALA A 259 -12.21 -7.07 3.15
CA ALA A 259 -11.06 -6.85 4.03
C ALA A 259 -10.21 -8.12 4.22
N SER A 260 -10.87 -9.27 4.42
CA SER A 260 -10.15 -10.52 4.72
C SER A 260 -9.63 -11.26 3.49
N ARG A 261 -10.21 -11.04 2.28
CA ARG A 261 -9.92 -11.82 1.08
C ARG A 261 -9.57 -11.02 -0.16
N GLY A 262 -9.75 -9.70 -0.13
CA GLY A 262 -9.70 -8.86 -1.31
C GLY A 262 -10.94 -8.99 -2.21
N PHE A 263 -10.99 -8.18 -3.26
CA PHE A 263 -12.10 -8.17 -4.21
C PHE A 263 -12.14 -9.43 -5.07
N TYR A 264 -11.01 -9.81 -5.69
CA TYR A 264 -11.02 -10.91 -6.66
C TYR A 264 -11.35 -12.27 -6.03
N ALA A 265 -10.83 -12.59 -4.85
CA ALA A 265 -11.05 -13.86 -4.18
C ALA A 265 -12.42 -13.96 -3.51
N ALA A 266 -13.05 -12.84 -3.15
CA ALA A 266 -14.40 -12.82 -2.58
C ALA A 266 -15.47 -13.25 -3.61
N SER A 267 -16.49 -13.99 -3.17
CA SER A 267 -17.60 -14.37 -4.01
C SER A 267 -18.94 -13.86 -3.49
N LEU A 268 -19.86 -13.48 -4.40
CA LEU A 268 -21.22 -13.06 -4.01
C LEU A 268 -21.98 -14.16 -3.26
N ARG A 269 -21.64 -15.44 -3.50
CA ARG A 269 -22.25 -16.55 -2.77
C ARG A 269 -21.82 -16.57 -1.32
N GLU A 270 -20.54 -16.41 -1.06
CA GLU A 270 -19.99 -16.35 0.30
C GLU A 270 -20.54 -15.15 1.07
N ILE A 271 -20.57 -13.97 0.46
CA ILE A 271 -21.16 -12.77 1.07
C ILE A 271 -22.64 -13.02 1.41
N ALA A 272 -23.41 -13.64 0.51
CA ALA A 272 -24.81 -13.98 0.75
C ALA A 272 -24.98 -14.96 1.92
N GLU A 273 -24.11 -15.99 1.99
CA GLU A 273 -24.09 -16.97 3.09
C GLU A 273 -23.77 -16.28 4.43
N GLN A 274 -22.83 -15.34 4.46
CA GLN A 274 -22.47 -14.57 5.66
C GLN A 274 -23.62 -13.67 6.14
N VAL A 275 -24.32 -13.01 5.22
CA VAL A 275 -25.53 -12.22 5.52
C VAL A 275 -26.70 -13.10 5.98
N GLY A 276 -26.70 -14.39 5.63
CA GLY A 276 -27.80 -15.32 5.88
C GLY A 276 -28.95 -15.16 4.88
N ILE A 277 -28.65 -14.84 3.60
CA ILE A 277 -29.62 -14.67 2.53
C ILE A 277 -29.25 -15.55 1.30
N GLY A 278 -30.20 -15.75 0.39
CA GLY A 278 -29.92 -16.39 -0.89
C GLY A 278 -29.14 -15.46 -1.83
N LYS A 279 -28.26 -16.02 -2.69
CA LYS A 279 -27.54 -15.27 -3.72
C LYS A 279 -28.46 -14.45 -4.62
N SER A 280 -29.65 -14.98 -4.95
CA SER A 280 -30.69 -14.26 -5.74
C SER A 280 -31.19 -13.01 -5.02
N THR A 281 -31.35 -13.07 -3.68
CA THR A 281 -31.73 -11.93 -2.87
C THR A 281 -30.63 -10.88 -2.84
N LEU A 282 -29.36 -11.29 -2.75
CA LEU A 282 -28.23 -10.38 -2.83
C LEU A 282 -28.19 -9.68 -4.19
N LEU A 283 -28.34 -10.44 -5.29
CA LEU A 283 -28.38 -9.91 -6.66
C LEU A 283 -29.59 -9.01 -6.94
N HIS A 284 -30.65 -9.08 -6.12
CA HIS A 284 -31.75 -8.11 -6.17
C HIS A 284 -31.33 -6.74 -5.56
N HIS A 285 -30.40 -6.71 -4.62
CA HIS A 285 -29.89 -5.47 -4.01
C HIS A 285 -28.68 -4.90 -4.74
N PHE A 286 -27.85 -5.76 -5.31
CA PHE A 286 -26.63 -5.41 -6.05
C PHE A 286 -26.49 -6.30 -7.27
N SER A 287 -26.56 -5.71 -8.46
CA SER A 287 -26.59 -6.45 -9.73
C SER A 287 -25.27 -7.17 -10.03
N SER A 288 -24.16 -6.66 -9.46
CA SER A 288 -22.81 -7.21 -9.65
C SER A 288 -21.95 -7.10 -8.38
N LYS A 289 -20.78 -7.72 -8.41
CA LYS A 289 -19.78 -7.60 -7.33
C LYS A 289 -19.11 -6.22 -7.33
N GLU A 290 -18.96 -5.64 -8.50
CA GLU A 290 -18.44 -4.28 -8.72
C GLU A 290 -19.37 -3.23 -8.12
N GLU A 291 -20.69 -3.34 -8.32
CA GLU A 291 -21.67 -2.46 -7.69
C GLU A 291 -21.63 -2.56 -6.16
N LEU A 292 -21.46 -3.77 -5.62
CA LEU A 292 -21.33 -3.99 -4.20
C LEU A 292 -20.01 -3.38 -3.66
N LEU A 293 -18.90 -3.52 -4.40
CA LEU A 293 -17.63 -2.89 -4.06
C LEU A 293 -17.76 -1.36 -3.97
N ALA A 294 -18.43 -0.74 -4.95
CA ALA A 294 -18.70 0.69 -4.92
C ALA A 294 -19.43 1.13 -3.66
N ALA A 295 -20.50 0.43 -3.33
CA ALA A 295 -21.29 0.75 -2.14
C ALA A 295 -20.50 0.57 -0.83
N VAL A 296 -19.56 -0.39 -0.80
CA VAL A 296 -18.65 -0.59 0.33
C VAL A 296 -17.68 0.58 0.47
N ILE A 297 -17.09 1.02 -0.64
CA ILE A 297 -16.15 2.14 -0.66
C ILE A 297 -16.87 3.45 -0.29
N GLU A 298 -18.03 3.71 -0.88
CA GLU A 298 -18.87 4.90 -0.58
C GLU A 298 -19.25 4.95 0.91
N ARG A 299 -19.66 3.83 1.49
CA ARG A 299 -19.97 3.76 2.92
C ARG A 299 -18.74 4.09 3.78
N ARG A 300 -17.58 3.57 3.43
CA ARG A 300 -16.33 3.88 4.13
C ARG A 300 -16.02 5.37 4.08
N ASP A 301 -16.11 5.99 2.91
CA ASP A 301 -15.78 7.41 2.73
C ASP A 301 -16.77 8.33 3.45
N SER A 302 -18.07 8.02 3.44
CA SER A 302 -19.07 8.77 4.21
C SER A 302 -18.80 8.69 5.70
N THR A 303 -18.45 7.50 6.23
CA THR A 303 -18.12 7.30 7.64
C THR A 303 -16.92 8.17 8.08
N ILE A 304 -15.89 8.30 7.22
CA ILE A 304 -14.72 9.14 7.52
C ILE A 304 -15.04 10.63 7.33
N GLY A 305 -15.79 10.99 6.27
CA GLY A 305 -16.12 12.38 5.94
C GLY A 305 -16.97 13.10 6.99
N GLU A 306 -17.86 12.38 7.68
CA GLU A 306 -18.73 12.93 8.73
C GLU A 306 -17.97 13.40 9.99
N ARG A 307 -16.68 13.09 10.12
CA ARG A 307 -15.88 13.32 11.34
C ARG A 307 -14.98 14.55 11.31
N THR A 308 -14.96 15.31 10.23
CA THR A 308 -14.12 16.52 10.15
C THR A 308 -14.66 17.58 11.08
N VAL A 309 -14.02 17.78 12.24
CA VAL A 309 -14.46 18.69 13.32
C VAL A 309 -14.08 20.14 13.02
N PHE A 310 -13.04 20.38 12.22
CA PHE A 310 -12.53 21.71 11.89
C PHE A 310 -12.75 22.03 10.41
N ASP A 311 -13.02 23.30 10.14
CA ASP A 311 -13.08 23.81 8.77
C ASP A 311 -11.65 24.09 8.26
N PRO A 312 -11.14 23.31 7.29
CA PRO A 312 -9.78 23.51 6.75
C PRO A 312 -9.57 24.89 6.13
N GLN A 313 -10.64 25.61 5.82
CA GLN A 313 -10.58 26.96 5.23
C GLN A 313 -10.33 28.04 6.29
N THR A 314 -10.92 27.88 7.47
CA THR A 314 -10.87 28.88 8.54
C THR A 314 -9.86 28.55 9.63
N ASP A 315 -9.56 27.25 9.85
CA ASP A 315 -8.59 26.78 10.85
C ASP A 315 -7.71 25.65 10.29
N PRO A 316 -6.74 25.96 9.40
CA PRO A 316 -5.82 24.96 8.86
C PRO A 316 -4.92 24.34 9.94
N ARG A 317 -4.50 25.12 10.95
CA ARG A 317 -3.64 24.62 12.05
C ARG A 317 -4.39 23.67 12.96
N GLY A 318 -5.61 24.02 13.38
CA GLY A 318 -6.47 23.14 14.17
C GLY A 318 -6.83 21.86 13.42
N THR A 319 -7.05 21.95 12.11
CA THR A 319 -7.27 20.78 11.25
C THR A 319 -6.08 19.83 11.31
N MET A 320 -4.85 20.31 11.11
CA MET A 320 -3.65 19.46 11.21
C MET A 320 -3.47 18.83 12.59
N LEU A 321 -3.69 19.60 13.65
CA LEU A 321 -3.59 19.11 15.03
C LEU A 321 -4.67 18.08 15.41
N SER A 322 -5.77 18.00 14.68
CA SER A 322 -6.83 17.02 14.93
C SER A 322 -6.59 15.65 14.27
N LEU A 323 -5.65 15.53 13.32
CA LEU A 323 -5.40 14.30 12.58
C LEU A 323 -4.99 13.12 13.48
N PRO A 324 -4.09 13.29 14.49
CA PRO A 324 -3.73 12.21 15.39
C PRO A 324 -4.91 11.61 16.16
N ASP A 325 -5.82 12.46 16.66
CA ASP A 325 -7.01 12.00 17.39
C ASP A 325 -7.99 11.29 16.47
N GLY A 326 -8.12 11.75 15.22
CA GLY A 326 -8.88 11.04 14.19
C GLY A 326 -8.33 9.64 13.94
N ALA A 327 -7.02 9.51 13.80
CA ALA A 327 -6.35 8.23 13.59
C ALA A 327 -6.51 7.27 14.79
N ARG A 328 -6.38 7.76 16.03
CA ARG A 328 -6.64 6.98 17.26
C ARG A 328 -8.08 6.49 17.32
N HIS A 329 -9.02 7.37 16.96
CA HIS A 329 -10.43 7.02 16.92
C HIS A 329 -10.72 5.92 15.89
N ASP A 330 -10.16 6.03 14.67
CA ASP A 330 -10.34 5.04 13.61
C ASP A 330 -9.79 3.67 14.01
N ALA A 331 -8.59 3.63 14.59
CA ALA A 331 -7.98 2.41 15.09
C ALA A 331 -8.81 1.73 16.21
N ALA A 332 -9.41 2.54 17.10
CA ALA A 332 -10.20 2.03 18.22
C ALA A 332 -11.62 1.61 17.83
N SER A 333 -12.26 2.34 16.90
CA SER A 333 -13.69 2.21 16.63
C SER A 333 -14.02 1.45 15.34
N GLU A 334 -13.13 1.53 14.33
CA GLU A 334 -13.39 1.03 12.98
C GLU A 334 -12.18 0.28 12.37
N PRO A 335 -11.52 -0.64 13.12
CA PRO A 335 -10.33 -1.33 12.63
C PRO A 335 -10.58 -2.08 11.30
N GLY A 336 -11.78 -2.60 11.10
CA GLY A 336 -12.17 -3.29 9.87
C GLY A 336 -12.22 -2.37 8.64
N LEU A 337 -12.43 -1.06 8.80
CA LEU A 337 -12.33 -0.10 7.69
C LEU A 337 -10.88 0.17 7.31
N ILE A 338 -9.96 0.15 8.27
CA ILE A 338 -8.52 0.27 8.00
C ILE A 338 -8.04 -0.96 7.23
N GLU A 339 -8.41 -2.18 7.69
CA GLU A 339 -8.05 -3.43 7.01
C GLU A 339 -8.62 -3.47 5.59
N LEU A 340 -9.90 -3.12 5.42
CA LEU A 340 -10.54 -3.03 4.11
C LEU A 340 -9.77 -2.11 3.16
N TYR A 341 -9.40 -0.92 3.62
CA TYR A 341 -8.69 0.06 2.79
C TYR A 341 -7.29 -0.43 2.42
N ALA A 342 -6.53 -0.97 3.36
CA ALA A 342 -5.18 -1.49 3.12
C ALA A 342 -5.18 -2.62 2.08
N VAL A 343 -6.14 -3.56 2.19
CA VAL A 343 -6.26 -4.67 1.24
C VAL A 343 -6.71 -4.18 -0.13
N LEU A 344 -7.79 -3.37 -0.20
CA LEU A 344 -8.34 -2.93 -1.47
C LEU A 344 -7.43 -1.96 -2.21
N SER A 345 -6.76 -1.02 -1.52
CA SER A 345 -5.83 -0.10 -2.17
C SER A 345 -4.60 -0.82 -2.74
N ALA A 346 -4.14 -1.88 -2.08
CA ALA A 346 -3.04 -2.69 -2.58
C ALA A 346 -3.45 -3.56 -3.78
N GLU A 347 -4.62 -4.21 -3.73
CA GLU A 347 -5.15 -5.03 -4.83
C GLU A 347 -5.50 -4.17 -6.05
N ALA A 348 -6.10 -3.00 -5.83
CA ALA A 348 -6.50 -2.06 -6.87
C ALA A 348 -5.31 -1.31 -7.53
N ALA A 349 -4.09 -1.51 -7.05
CA ALA A 349 -2.89 -1.02 -7.73
C ALA A 349 -2.70 -1.64 -9.13
N ALA A 350 -3.30 -2.81 -9.40
CA ALA A 350 -3.38 -3.37 -10.74
C ALA A 350 -4.33 -2.53 -11.62
N PRO A 351 -3.89 -2.00 -12.79
CA PRO A 351 -4.72 -1.14 -13.64
C PRO A 351 -6.02 -1.77 -14.16
N SER A 352 -6.09 -3.11 -14.16
CA SER A 352 -7.29 -3.86 -14.56
C SER A 352 -8.34 -3.98 -13.44
N HIS A 353 -8.02 -3.56 -12.21
CA HIS A 353 -8.95 -3.65 -11.09
C HIS A 353 -10.06 -2.60 -11.19
N PRO A 354 -11.34 -2.95 -10.92
CA PRO A 354 -12.45 -2.01 -11.09
C PRO A 354 -12.36 -0.76 -10.21
N ALA A 355 -11.65 -0.81 -9.08
CA ALA A 355 -11.44 0.35 -8.21
C ALA A 355 -10.13 1.11 -8.47
N HIS A 356 -9.35 0.78 -9.53
CA HIS A 356 -8.06 1.44 -9.79
C HIS A 356 -8.21 2.94 -9.94
N ALA A 357 -9.06 3.40 -10.84
CA ALA A 357 -9.29 4.83 -11.10
C ALA A 357 -9.81 5.58 -9.86
N TYR A 358 -10.64 4.92 -9.04
CA TYR A 358 -11.09 5.49 -7.77
C TYR A 358 -9.92 5.78 -6.83
N PHE A 359 -9.01 4.83 -6.61
CA PHE A 359 -7.86 5.03 -5.72
C PHE A 359 -6.87 6.03 -6.28
N GLU A 360 -6.63 6.04 -7.60
CA GLU A 360 -5.81 7.06 -8.28
C GLU A 360 -6.35 8.47 -7.98
N GLN A 361 -7.63 8.71 -8.23
CA GLN A 361 -8.27 9.99 -7.97
C GLN A 361 -8.25 10.34 -6.48
N ARG A 362 -8.53 9.37 -5.61
CA ARG A 362 -8.53 9.56 -4.17
C ARG A 362 -7.17 9.98 -3.62
N PHE A 363 -6.07 9.33 -4.04
CA PHE A 363 -4.72 9.72 -3.63
C PHE A 363 -4.37 11.12 -4.12
N ALA A 364 -4.66 11.43 -5.39
CA ALA A 364 -4.43 12.76 -5.93
C ALA A 364 -5.18 13.84 -5.14
N MET A 365 -6.49 13.63 -4.87
CA MET A 365 -7.31 14.57 -4.12
C MET A 365 -6.88 14.70 -2.66
N ALA A 366 -6.50 13.63 -1.99
CA ALA A 366 -6.03 13.67 -0.61
C ALA A 366 -4.76 14.52 -0.50
N ILE A 367 -3.79 14.28 -1.39
CA ILE A 367 -2.55 15.06 -1.44
C ILE A 367 -2.85 16.53 -1.75
N ASP A 368 -3.63 16.83 -2.78
CA ASP A 368 -3.93 18.21 -3.18
C ASP A 368 -4.73 18.96 -2.10
N ARG A 369 -5.64 18.28 -1.39
CA ARG A 369 -6.35 18.84 -0.23
C ARG A 369 -5.41 19.20 0.91
N PHE A 370 -4.53 18.28 1.33
CA PHE A 370 -3.57 18.56 2.38
C PHE A 370 -2.54 19.61 1.96
N ALA A 371 -2.09 19.61 0.70
CA ALA A 371 -1.23 20.67 0.17
C ALA A 371 -1.91 22.04 0.27
N GLY A 372 -3.20 22.12 -0.06
CA GLY A 372 -3.99 23.34 0.11
C GLY A 372 -4.17 23.78 1.57
N ILE A 373 -4.19 22.85 2.54
CA ILE A 373 -4.21 23.17 3.98
C ILE A 373 -2.83 23.69 4.40
N ILE A 374 -1.76 22.96 4.06
CA ILE A 374 -0.38 23.29 4.45
C ILE A 374 0.06 24.62 3.85
N SER A 375 -0.33 24.95 2.61
CA SER A 375 -0.03 26.23 1.98
C SER A 375 -0.61 27.47 2.69
N ARG A 376 -1.59 27.28 3.59
CA ARG A 376 -2.20 28.34 4.41
C ARG A 376 -1.59 28.44 5.81
N LEU A 377 -0.70 27.52 6.15
CA LEU A 377 0.07 27.59 7.39
C LEU A 377 1.22 28.60 7.21
N ASP A 378 1.54 29.33 8.27
CA ASP A 378 2.68 30.25 8.30
C ASP A 378 3.95 29.42 8.61
N LEU A 379 4.45 28.74 7.58
CA LEU A 379 5.65 27.90 7.62
C LEU A 379 6.80 28.58 6.88
N GLY A 380 8.02 28.16 7.15
CA GLY A 380 9.20 28.72 6.50
C GLY A 380 9.19 28.59 4.97
N PRO A 381 9.96 29.43 4.26
CA PRO A 381 9.95 29.49 2.78
C PRO A 381 10.48 28.22 2.11
N ASP A 382 11.19 27.37 2.84
CA ASP A 382 11.76 26.11 2.34
C ASP A 382 10.77 24.92 2.44
N VAL A 383 9.54 25.16 2.93
CA VAL A 383 8.50 24.11 3.02
C VAL A 383 7.75 24.04 1.69
N ASP A 384 7.85 22.89 1.04
CA ASP A 384 7.05 22.55 -0.14
C ASP A 384 5.72 21.92 0.32
N PRO A 385 4.55 22.61 0.19
CA PRO A 385 3.27 22.09 0.65
C PRO A 385 2.86 20.78 -0.02
N TRP A 386 3.21 20.57 -1.28
CA TRP A 386 2.87 19.35 -1.98
C TRP A 386 3.69 18.16 -1.47
N PHE A 387 4.98 18.35 -1.27
CA PHE A 387 5.86 17.33 -0.70
C PHE A 387 5.38 16.90 0.68
N GLU A 388 5.11 17.85 1.58
CA GLU A 388 4.69 17.57 2.96
C GLU A 388 3.30 16.86 2.97
N ALA A 389 2.41 17.23 2.06
CA ALA A 389 1.11 16.57 1.91
C ALA A 389 1.25 15.14 1.41
N ALA A 390 2.05 14.91 0.37
CA ALA A 390 2.29 13.59 -0.17
C ALA A 390 2.98 12.68 0.86
N TRP A 391 3.94 13.23 1.61
CA TRP A 391 4.59 12.54 2.71
C TRP A 391 3.61 12.19 3.83
N LEU A 392 2.74 13.12 4.25
CA LEU A 392 1.73 12.89 5.29
C LEU A 392 0.74 11.79 4.90
N VAL A 393 0.23 11.82 3.66
CA VAL A 393 -0.70 10.79 3.17
C VAL A 393 -0.01 9.43 3.15
N ALA A 394 1.20 9.35 2.62
CA ALA A 394 1.99 8.13 2.58
C ALA A 394 2.32 7.61 3.98
N LEU A 395 2.72 8.50 4.89
CA LEU A 395 2.98 8.16 6.28
C LEU A 395 1.75 7.58 6.96
N TRP A 396 0.59 8.20 6.80
CA TRP A 396 -0.65 7.73 7.42
C TRP A 396 -1.03 6.33 6.94
N ASP A 397 -1.06 6.13 5.63
CA ASP A 397 -1.40 4.82 5.05
C ASP A 397 -0.40 3.74 5.46
N GLY A 398 0.89 4.05 5.45
CA GLY A 398 1.91 3.11 5.88
C GLY A 398 1.91 2.82 7.38
N LEU A 399 1.56 3.79 8.23
CA LEU A 399 1.36 3.56 9.67
C LEU A 399 0.17 2.65 9.92
N GLN A 400 -0.94 2.83 9.20
CA GLN A 400 -2.10 1.93 9.28
C GLN A 400 -1.72 0.51 8.85
N LEU A 401 -0.96 0.36 7.75
CA LEU A 401 -0.44 -0.93 7.30
C LEU A 401 0.40 -1.61 8.39
N GLN A 402 1.37 -0.90 8.99
CA GLN A 402 2.23 -1.44 10.02
C GLN A 402 1.47 -1.74 11.31
N TRP A 403 0.48 -0.93 11.68
CA TRP A 403 -0.40 -1.18 12.81
C TRP A 403 -1.21 -2.47 12.65
N LEU A 404 -1.73 -2.76 11.45
CA LEU A 404 -2.43 -4.02 11.17
C LEU A 404 -1.55 -5.25 11.39
N TYR A 405 -0.23 -5.14 11.21
CA TYR A 405 0.71 -6.22 11.51
C TYR A 405 1.11 -6.27 12.98
N ASP A 406 1.22 -5.13 13.65
CA ASP A 406 1.84 -5.00 14.98
C ASP A 406 1.17 -3.88 15.80
N PRO A 407 -0.10 -4.08 16.21
CA PRO A 407 -0.87 -3.04 16.89
C PRO A 407 -0.30 -2.63 18.23
N ASP A 408 0.48 -3.51 18.90
CA ASP A 408 1.16 -3.20 20.15
C ASP A 408 2.48 -2.45 19.93
N GLY A 409 3.06 -2.53 18.73
CA GLY A 409 4.37 -1.94 18.41
C GLY A 409 4.31 -0.64 17.62
N VAL A 410 3.13 -0.25 17.11
CA VAL A 410 2.93 0.98 16.34
C VAL A 410 1.65 1.67 16.79
N ASP A 411 1.77 2.86 17.38
CA ASP A 411 0.64 3.76 17.60
C ASP A 411 0.56 4.76 16.45
N VAL A 412 -0.49 4.68 15.65
CA VAL A 412 -0.68 5.54 14.47
C VAL A 412 -0.81 7.01 14.88
N GLY A 413 -1.57 7.28 15.95
CA GLY A 413 -1.81 8.63 16.44
C GLY A 413 -0.54 9.29 16.97
N ASP A 414 0.25 8.59 17.79
CA ASP A 414 1.50 9.13 18.35
C ASP A 414 2.52 9.46 17.25
N GLN A 415 2.63 8.61 16.22
CA GLN A 415 3.55 8.87 15.12
C GLN A 415 3.09 10.03 14.22
N LEU A 416 1.78 10.16 13.98
CA LEU A 416 1.23 11.32 13.27
C LEU A 416 1.37 12.60 14.09
N GLU A 417 1.17 12.56 15.42
CA GLU A 417 1.33 13.71 16.32
C GLU A 417 2.77 14.24 16.27
N ALA A 418 3.76 13.34 16.35
CA ALA A 418 5.16 13.70 16.25
C ALA A 418 5.49 14.34 14.89
N HIS A 419 4.98 13.78 13.78
CA HIS A 419 5.18 14.33 12.45
C HIS A 419 4.53 15.72 12.28
N VAL A 420 3.27 15.86 12.68
CA VAL A 420 2.52 17.13 12.60
C VAL A 420 3.19 18.19 13.46
N ALA A 421 3.63 17.85 14.68
CA ALA A 421 4.35 18.79 15.55
C ALA A 421 5.66 19.27 14.91
N ALA A 422 6.44 18.37 14.31
CA ALA A 422 7.67 18.71 13.61
C ALA A 422 7.43 19.60 12.39
N LEU A 423 6.36 19.33 11.60
CA LEU A 423 5.97 20.18 10.48
C LEU A 423 5.56 21.58 10.93
N LEU A 424 4.73 21.69 11.97
CA LEU A 424 4.24 22.97 12.48
C LEU A 424 5.28 23.80 13.24
N ALA A 425 6.45 23.24 13.50
CA ALA A 425 7.59 23.93 14.12
C ALA A 425 8.55 24.57 13.11
N ARG A 426 8.38 24.30 11.80
CA ARG A 426 9.16 24.89 10.70
C ARG A 426 8.62 26.26 10.32
#